data_5c986fec4b542772ccefbaa186467856
#
_entry.id   5c986fec4b542772ccefbaa186467856
#
_cell.length_a   1.000
_cell.length_b   1.000
_cell.length_c   1.000
_cell.angle_alpha   90.00
_cell.angle_beta   90.00
_cell.angle_gamma   90.00
#
_symmetry.space_group_name_H-M   'P 1'
#
loop_
_entity.id
_entity.type
_entity.pdbx_description
1 polymer ?
#
loop_
_entity_poly.entity_id
_entity_poly.type
_entity_poly.pdbx_seq_one_letter_code
_entity_poly.pdbx_strand_id
1 'polypeptide(L)'
;PRAVTEFNYRISDADQAHVFVGLAITKREEADKIERGFVRHGFATVNLTDDELAKEHVRHMVGGRSPLAADERLFRFVFPERPGALMRFLDAMHPGWNISLFHYRNQGADYGRILVGLQVPAKDDKAFTTFLKTLGYPYVEETNNPVYKLFLKS
;
A
#
# COMPACT_ATOMS: atom_id res chain seq x y z
N PRO A 1 2.28 -18.64 -6.50
CA PRO A 1 2.00 -17.31 -5.97
C PRO A 1 1.41 -17.42 -4.57
N ARG A 2 1.84 -16.51 -3.67
CA ARG A 2 1.33 -16.44 -2.30
C ARG A 2 0.34 -15.30 -2.16
N ALA A 3 -0.67 -15.49 -1.33
CA ALA A 3 -1.60 -14.43 -1.03
C ALA A 3 -0.96 -13.40 -0.08
N VAL A 4 -1.10 -12.13 -0.42
CA VAL A 4 -0.79 -11.02 0.47
C VAL A 4 -1.98 -10.83 1.41
N THR A 5 -1.73 -10.91 2.72
CA THR A 5 -2.78 -10.77 3.73
C THR A 5 -2.86 -9.35 4.29
N GLU A 6 -1.76 -8.63 4.22
CA GLU A 6 -1.65 -7.27 4.74
C GLU A 6 -0.52 -6.54 4.01
N PHE A 7 -0.73 -5.27 3.73
CA PHE A 7 0.28 -4.40 3.14
C PHE A 7 0.09 -2.99 3.68
N ASN A 8 1.07 -2.49 4.44
CA ASN A 8 1.03 -1.17 5.03
C ASN A 8 2.28 -0.38 4.66
N TYR A 9 2.08 0.80 4.14
CA TYR A 9 3.14 1.72 3.77
C TYR A 9 2.72 3.16 4.01
N ARG A 10 3.64 3.93 4.58
CA ARG A 10 3.56 5.39 4.66
C ARG A 10 4.94 5.94 4.34
N ILE A 11 5.02 6.91 3.44
CA ILE A 11 6.28 7.57 3.15
C ILE A 11 6.84 8.22 4.44
N SER A 12 8.03 7.81 4.84
CA SER A 12 8.68 8.27 6.07
C SER A 12 10.15 8.64 5.88
N ASP A 13 10.71 8.28 4.73
CA ASP A 13 12.10 8.54 4.36
C ASP A 13 12.14 8.89 2.87
N ALA A 14 13.00 9.84 2.49
CA ALA A 14 13.08 10.29 1.10
C ALA A 14 13.78 9.29 0.18
N ASP A 15 14.65 8.45 0.73
CA ASP A 15 15.52 7.56 -0.04
C ASP A 15 15.14 6.09 0.07
N GLN A 16 14.44 5.70 1.15
CA GLN A 16 14.09 4.32 1.43
C GLN A 16 12.60 4.15 1.77
N ALA A 17 11.98 3.14 1.18
CA ALA A 17 10.62 2.74 1.54
C ALA A 17 10.66 1.59 2.56
N HIS A 18 9.98 1.78 3.69
CA HIS A 18 9.79 0.73 4.69
C HIS A 18 8.37 0.20 4.56
N VAL A 19 8.24 -1.03 4.10
CA VAL A 19 6.94 -1.65 3.80
C VAL A 19 6.69 -2.80 4.78
N PHE A 20 5.53 -2.79 5.40
CA PHE A 20 5.07 -3.88 6.26
C PHE A 20 4.17 -4.81 5.44
N VAL A 21 4.58 -6.07 5.26
CA VAL A 21 3.85 -7.03 4.42
C VAL A 21 3.52 -8.29 5.20
N GLY A 22 2.27 -8.70 5.17
CA GLY A 22 1.82 -10.02 5.59
C GLY A 22 1.63 -10.95 4.40
N LEU A 23 2.17 -12.16 4.51
CA LEU A 23 2.04 -13.19 3.48
C LEU A 23 1.47 -14.47 4.06
N ALA A 24 0.55 -15.10 3.34
CA ALA A 24 0.03 -16.40 3.73
C ALA A 24 1.10 -17.49 3.56
N ILE A 25 1.33 -18.26 4.61
CA ILE A 25 2.20 -19.43 4.60
C ILE A 25 1.44 -20.64 5.17
N THR A 26 1.81 -21.83 4.73
CA THR A 26 1.25 -23.09 5.24
C THR A 26 2.18 -23.77 6.25
N LYS A 27 3.48 -23.52 6.12
CA LYS A 27 4.51 -24.06 7.02
C LYS A 27 5.45 -22.95 7.47
N ARG A 28 5.88 -23.02 8.72
CA ARG A 28 6.74 -22.00 9.33
C ARG A 28 8.08 -21.82 8.57
N GLU A 29 8.66 -22.89 8.07
CA GLU A 29 9.94 -22.85 7.34
C GLU A 29 9.87 -22.03 6.04
N GLU A 30 8.66 -21.78 5.55
CA GLU A 30 8.47 -20.93 4.38
C GLU A 30 8.83 -19.46 4.66
N ALA A 31 8.70 -19.00 5.90
CA ALA A 31 9.04 -17.62 6.27
C ALA A 31 10.52 -17.32 5.99
N ASP A 32 11.42 -18.20 6.40
CA ASP A 32 12.87 -18.03 6.17
C ASP A 32 13.22 -18.10 4.68
N LYS A 33 12.52 -18.95 3.94
CA LYS A 33 12.71 -19.06 2.49
C LYS A 33 12.28 -17.78 1.76
N ILE A 34 11.18 -17.19 2.19
CA ILE A 34 10.67 -15.92 1.65
C ILE A 34 11.64 -14.79 1.95
N GLU A 35 12.10 -14.69 3.19
CA GLU A 35 13.09 -13.68 3.60
C GLU A 35 14.35 -13.76 2.73
N ARG A 36 14.94 -14.95 2.61
CA ARG A 36 16.11 -15.16 1.74
C ARG A 36 15.82 -14.83 0.27
N GLY A 37 14.60 -15.06 -0.19
CA GLY A 37 14.15 -14.70 -1.53
C GLY A 37 14.19 -13.19 -1.76
N PHE A 38 13.63 -12.39 -0.85
CA PHE A 38 13.67 -10.94 -0.93
C PHE A 38 15.09 -10.39 -0.86
N VAL A 39 15.90 -10.89 0.06
CA VAL A 39 17.31 -10.48 0.19
C VAL A 39 18.08 -10.74 -1.10
N ARG A 40 17.89 -11.89 -1.75
CA ARG A 40 18.54 -12.21 -3.04
C ARG A 40 18.12 -11.27 -4.17
N HIS A 41 16.91 -10.69 -4.09
CA HIS A 41 16.43 -9.70 -5.06
C HIS A 41 16.79 -8.25 -4.68
N GLY A 42 17.63 -8.07 -3.66
CA GLY A 42 18.14 -6.76 -3.27
C GLY A 42 17.29 -6.01 -2.25
N PHE A 43 16.30 -6.65 -1.64
CA PHE A 43 15.46 -6.02 -0.61
C PHE A 43 15.99 -6.36 0.78
N ALA A 44 16.40 -5.34 1.52
CA ALA A 44 16.71 -5.50 2.94
C ALA A 44 15.43 -5.95 3.66
N THR A 45 15.46 -7.13 4.27
CA THR A 45 14.26 -7.77 4.79
C THR A 45 14.47 -8.23 6.22
N VAL A 46 13.47 -7.99 7.07
CA VAL A 46 13.41 -8.47 8.45
C VAL A 46 12.19 -9.35 8.60
N ASN A 47 12.39 -10.57 9.06
CA ASN A 47 11.30 -11.51 9.34
C ASN A 47 10.69 -11.19 10.70
N LEU A 48 9.44 -10.73 10.71
CA LEU A 48 8.69 -10.33 11.91
C LEU A 48 7.73 -11.40 12.42
N THR A 49 7.79 -12.61 11.89
CA THR A 49 6.83 -13.69 12.20
C THR A 49 6.75 -13.98 13.70
N ASP A 50 7.86 -13.84 14.42
CA ASP A 50 7.95 -14.09 15.87
C ASP A 50 8.09 -12.82 16.70
N ASP A 51 7.98 -11.66 16.08
CA ASP A 51 8.09 -10.38 16.78
C ASP A 51 6.73 -9.94 17.32
N GLU A 52 6.54 -10.02 18.63
CA GLU A 52 5.28 -9.66 19.27
C GLU A 52 4.99 -8.15 19.18
N LEU A 53 6.02 -7.30 19.25
CA LEU A 53 5.85 -5.86 19.06
C LEU A 53 5.25 -5.56 17.67
N ALA A 54 5.78 -6.20 16.64
CA ALA A 54 5.27 -6.04 15.27
C ALA A 54 3.84 -6.55 15.13
N LYS A 55 3.57 -7.75 15.64
CA LYS A 55 2.29 -8.44 15.48
C LYS A 55 1.14 -7.78 16.24
N GLU A 56 1.41 -7.33 17.47
CA GLU A 56 0.36 -6.80 18.34
C GLU A 56 0.20 -5.28 18.23
N HIS A 57 1.26 -4.56 17.92
CA HIS A 57 1.25 -3.09 17.97
C HIS A 57 1.68 -2.40 16.67
N VAL A 58 2.91 -2.62 16.21
CA VAL A 58 3.49 -1.86 15.10
C VAL A 58 2.67 -1.97 13.81
N ARG A 59 2.07 -3.11 13.54
CA ARG A 59 1.21 -3.31 12.37
C ARG A 59 0.04 -2.30 12.29
N HIS A 60 -0.41 -1.79 13.43
CA HIS A 60 -1.48 -0.79 13.52
C HIS A 60 -0.97 0.65 13.53
N MET A 61 0.33 0.84 13.58
CA MET A 61 0.98 2.15 13.72
C MET A 61 1.74 2.58 12.46
N VAL A 62 1.86 1.71 11.48
CA VAL A 62 2.42 2.07 10.18
C VAL A 62 1.42 2.97 9.44
N GLY A 63 1.68 4.26 9.47
CA GLY A 63 0.76 5.26 8.92
C GLY A 63 0.98 6.62 9.55
N GLY A 64 -0.10 7.40 9.66
CA GLY A 64 -0.08 8.73 10.25
C GLY A 64 0.43 9.81 9.31
N ARG A 65 0.77 10.96 9.87
CA ARG A 65 1.25 12.12 9.12
C ARG A 65 2.69 11.96 8.68
N SER A 66 3.00 12.48 7.51
CA SER A 66 4.37 12.54 7.00
C SER A 66 4.64 13.89 6.36
N PRO A 67 5.74 14.58 6.71
CA PRO A 67 6.11 15.84 6.06
C PRO A 67 6.51 15.64 4.59
N LEU A 68 6.75 14.40 4.18
CA LEU A 68 7.13 14.05 2.80
C LEU A 68 5.92 13.84 1.89
N ALA A 69 4.70 13.85 2.41
CA ALA A 69 3.46 13.59 1.65
C ALA A 69 2.84 14.89 1.10
N ALA A 70 3.66 15.73 0.46
CA ALA A 70 3.17 16.95 -0.20
C ALA A 70 2.28 16.59 -1.41
N ASP A 71 1.27 17.42 -1.67
CA ASP A 71 0.33 17.26 -2.80
C ASP A 71 -0.35 15.89 -2.85
N GLU A 72 -0.56 15.32 -1.69
CA GLU A 72 -1.20 14.00 -1.57
C GLU A 72 -2.69 14.07 -1.83
N ARG A 73 -3.16 13.16 -2.69
CA ARG A 73 -4.58 12.86 -2.88
C ARG A 73 -4.86 11.48 -2.29
N LEU A 74 -5.96 11.35 -1.58
CA LEU A 74 -6.33 10.11 -0.89
C LEU A 74 -7.54 9.45 -1.56
N PHE A 75 -7.43 8.15 -1.82
CA PHE A 75 -8.46 7.36 -2.46
C PHE A 75 -8.72 6.06 -1.73
N ARG A 76 -10.00 5.68 -1.64
CA ARG A 76 -10.41 4.32 -1.31
C ARG A 76 -10.77 3.60 -2.60
N PHE A 77 -10.15 2.44 -2.85
CA PHE A 77 -10.49 1.58 -3.97
C PHE A 77 -11.10 0.28 -3.49
N VAL A 78 -11.95 -0.31 -4.33
CA VAL A 78 -12.41 -1.68 -4.19
C VAL A 78 -11.78 -2.49 -5.32
N PHE A 79 -10.85 -3.37 -4.97
CA PHE A 79 -10.19 -4.27 -5.91
C PHE A 79 -10.86 -5.64 -5.89
N PRO A 80 -11.01 -6.32 -7.03
CA PRO A 80 -11.37 -7.72 -7.02
C PRO A 80 -10.23 -8.55 -6.39
N GLU A 81 -10.57 -9.45 -5.47
CA GLU A 81 -9.60 -10.37 -4.84
C GLU A 81 -9.26 -11.50 -5.82
N ARG A 82 -8.48 -11.17 -6.83
CA ARG A 82 -8.00 -12.11 -7.84
C ARG A 82 -6.56 -11.80 -8.22
N PRO A 83 -5.79 -12.80 -8.67
CA PRO A 83 -4.42 -12.59 -9.13
C PRO A 83 -4.33 -11.48 -10.19
N GLY A 84 -3.33 -10.60 -10.04
CA GLY A 84 -3.04 -9.54 -11.00
C GLY A 84 -3.80 -8.22 -10.79
N ALA A 85 -4.78 -8.14 -9.89
CA ALA A 85 -5.53 -6.89 -9.68
C ALA A 85 -4.65 -5.74 -9.19
N LEU A 86 -3.77 -6.00 -8.23
CA LEU A 86 -2.81 -5.01 -7.73
C LEU A 86 -1.78 -4.62 -8.80
N MET A 87 -1.24 -5.60 -9.53
CA MET A 87 -0.29 -5.33 -10.61
C MET A 87 -0.92 -4.50 -11.73
N ARG A 88 -2.17 -4.76 -12.07
CA ARG A 88 -2.92 -3.94 -13.04
C ARG A 88 -3.02 -2.49 -12.57
N PHE A 89 -3.27 -2.26 -11.30
CA PHE A 89 -3.29 -0.91 -10.72
C PHE A 89 -1.92 -0.24 -10.85
N LEU A 90 -0.85 -0.93 -10.46
CA LEU A 90 0.51 -0.39 -10.51
C LEU A 90 0.99 -0.14 -11.94
N ASP A 91 0.71 -1.05 -12.86
CA ASP A 91 1.10 -0.94 -14.27
C ASP A 91 0.37 0.20 -14.99
N ALA A 92 -0.85 0.52 -14.57
CA ALA A 92 -1.63 1.60 -15.15
C ALA A 92 -1.22 2.99 -14.67
N MET A 93 -0.46 3.09 -13.58
CA MET A 93 0.01 4.36 -13.01
C MET A 93 1.09 5.00 -13.88
N HIS A 94 1.04 6.34 -13.99
CA HIS A 94 2.11 7.11 -14.59
C HIS A 94 3.37 7.03 -13.69
N PRO A 95 4.58 6.84 -14.27
CA PRO A 95 5.83 6.70 -13.49
C PRO A 95 6.17 7.91 -12.61
N GLY A 96 5.66 9.09 -12.95
CA GLY A 96 5.89 10.31 -12.19
C GLY A 96 5.02 10.46 -10.93
N TRP A 97 4.07 9.57 -10.71
CA TRP A 97 3.21 9.61 -9.51
C TRP A 97 3.78 8.69 -8.45
N ASN A 98 3.91 9.24 -7.25
CA ASN A 98 4.47 8.52 -6.12
C ASN A 98 3.35 8.04 -5.19
N ILE A 99 3.43 6.78 -4.78
CA ILE A 99 2.58 6.25 -3.71
C ILE A 99 3.17 6.71 -2.38
N SER A 100 2.42 7.49 -1.64
CA SER A 100 2.81 8.03 -0.34
C SER A 100 2.17 7.29 0.84
N LEU A 101 1.08 6.59 0.58
CA LEU A 101 0.37 5.76 1.55
C LEU A 101 -0.25 4.58 0.84
N PHE A 102 -0.16 3.40 1.43
CA PHE A 102 -0.87 2.22 0.97
C PHE A 102 -1.30 1.39 2.17
N HIS A 103 -2.59 1.11 2.27
CA HIS A 103 -3.13 0.29 3.34
C HIS A 103 -4.07 -0.76 2.76
N TYR A 104 -3.74 -2.01 2.97
CA TYR A 104 -4.54 -3.16 2.56
C TYR A 104 -4.51 -4.23 3.65
N ARG A 105 -5.67 -4.82 3.90
CA ARG A 105 -5.80 -5.98 4.76
C ARG A 105 -6.86 -6.91 4.19
N ASN A 106 -6.51 -8.17 4.00
CA ASN A 106 -7.46 -9.20 3.57
C ASN A 106 -8.41 -9.52 4.72
N GLN A 107 -9.70 -9.40 4.46
CA GLN A 107 -10.77 -9.68 5.43
C GLN A 107 -11.62 -10.89 5.03
N GLY A 108 -11.14 -11.71 4.08
CA GLY A 108 -11.85 -12.91 3.63
C GLY A 108 -13.02 -12.65 2.67
N ALA A 109 -13.11 -11.44 2.12
CA ALA A 109 -14.15 -11.09 1.13
C ALA A 109 -13.65 -11.30 -0.32
N ASP A 110 -14.58 -11.33 -1.28
CA ASP A 110 -14.25 -11.41 -2.72
C ASP A 110 -13.64 -10.12 -3.26
N TYR A 111 -13.68 -9.03 -2.49
CA TYR A 111 -13.15 -7.72 -2.83
C TYR A 111 -12.22 -7.22 -1.74
N GLY A 112 -11.05 -6.73 -2.16
CA GLY A 112 -10.11 -6.02 -1.29
C GLY A 112 -10.44 -4.54 -1.21
N ARG A 113 -10.43 -3.99 0.00
CA ARG A 113 -10.59 -2.56 0.25
C ARG A 113 -9.22 -1.97 0.52
N ILE A 114 -8.84 -0.99 -0.29
CA ILE A 114 -7.50 -0.42 -0.29
C ILE A 114 -7.59 1.09 -0.09
N LEU A 115 -6.76 1.61 0.79
CA LEU A 115 -6.54 3.04 0.95
C LEU A 115 -5.21 3.39 0.31
N VAL A 116 -5.21 4.35 -0.62
CA VAL A 116 -4.00 4.78 -1.34
C VAL A 116 -3.86 6.29 -1.27
N GLY A 117 -2.69 6.75 -0.83
CA GLY A 117 -2.25 8.12 -0.99
C GLY A 117 -1.34 8.23 -2.21
N LEU A 118 -1.61 9.19 -3.08
CA LEU A 118 -0.87 9.42 -4.30
C LEU A 118 -0.45 10.89 -4.39
N GLN A 119 0.82 11.12 -4.69
CA GLN A 119 1.35 12.45 -4.96
C GLN A 119 1.22 12.71 -6.47
N VAL A 120 0.19 13.45 -6.85
CA VAL A 120 -0.12 13.77 -8.24
C VAL A 120 0.02 15.27 -8.44
N PRO A 121 0.98 15.72 -9.28
CA PRO A 121 1.08 17.14 -9.59
C PRO A 121 -0.20 17.68 -10.23
N ALA A 122 -0.56 18.93 -9.91
CA ALA A 122 -1.78 19.56 -10.45
C ALA A 122 -1.84 19.55 -11.99
N LYS A 123 -0.69 19.67 -12.65
CA LYS A 123 -0.59 19.59 -14.14
C LYS A 123 -1.07 18.26 -14.70
N ASP A 124 -1.05 17.19 -13.91
CA ASP A 124 -1.40 15.83 -14.35
C ASP A 124 -2.85 15.47 -14.02
N ASP A 125 -3.69 16.40 -13.60
CA ASP A 125 -5.06 16.13 -13.17
C ASP A 125 -5.88 15.42 -14.25
N LYS A 126 -5.75 15.85 -15.52
CA LYS A 126 -6.44 15.20 -16.65
C LYS A 126 -5.94 13.78 -16.89
N ALA A 127 -4.63 13.57 -16.84
CA ALA A 127 -4.03 12.24 -17.01
C ALA A 127 -4.45 11.32 -15.87
N PHE A 128 -4.54 11.85 -14.66
CA PHE A 128 -5.00 11.09 -13.49
C PHE A 128 -6.47 10.69 -13.60
N THR A 129 -7.34 11.58 -14.07
CA THR A 129 -8.75 11.26 -14.34
C THR A 129 -8.87 10.15 -15.38
N THR A 130 -8.07 10.20 -16.43
CA THR A 130 -8.02 9.14 -17.45
C THR A 130 -7.54 7.80 -16.85
N PHE A 131 -6.53 7.84 -16.00
CA PHE A 131 -6.06 6.65 -15.28
C PHE A 131 -7.18 6.00 -14.46
N LEU A 132 -7.93 6.77 -13.68
CA LEU A 132 -9.05 6.26 -12.88
C LEU A 132 -10.12 5.59 -13.74
N LYS A 133 -10.45 6.18 -14.89
CA LYS A 133 -11.42 5.62 -15.84
C LYS A 133 -10.92 4.33 -16.49
N THR A 134 -9.67 4.31 -16.93
CA THR A 134 -9.07 3.15 -17.58
C THR A 134 -8.93 1.97 -16.61
N LEU A 135 -8.55 2.26 -15.35
CA LEU A 135 -8.47 1.25 -14.30
C LEU A 135 -9.81 0.57 -14.05
N GLY A 136 -10.90 1.36 -14.01
CA GLY A 136 -12.26 0.85 -13.89
C GLY A 136 -12.63 0.26 -12.53
N TYR A 137 -11.78 0.34 -11.53
CA TYR A 137 -12.12 -0.10 -10.18
C TYR A 137 -12.99 0.96 -9.48
N PRO A 138 -14.02 0.55 -8.72
CA PRO A 138 -14.77 1.50 -7.90
C PRO A 138 -13.86 2.24 -6.92
N TYR A 139 -14.06 3.54 -6.80
CA TYR A 139 -13.26 4.36 -5.90
C TYR A 139 -14.07 5.51 -5.30
N VAL A 140 -13.57 6.02 -4.19
CA VAL A 140 -14.03 7.27 -3.57
C VAL A 140 -12.80 8.13 -3.26
N GLU A 141 -12.79 9.37 -3.71
CA GLU A 141 -11.74 10.33 -3.30
C GLU A 141 -12.04 10.85 -1.89
N GLU A 142 -11.08 10.72 -1.01
CA GLU A 142 -11.18 11.08 0.40
C GLU A 142 -10.29 12.27 0.79
N THR A 143 -9.71 12.96 -0.18
CA THR A 143 -8.77 14.09 0.05
C THR A 143 -9.37 15.18 0.93
N ASN A 144 -10.68 15.41 0.84
CA ASN A 144 -11.38 16.39 1.64
C ASN A 144 -12.08 15.83 2.88
N ASN A 145 -11.91 14.55 3.17
CA ASN A 145 -12.51 13.92 4.33
C ASN A 145 -11.91 14.49 5.63
N PRO A 146 -12.74 14.88 6.61
CA PRO A 146 -12.25 15.41 7.89
C PRO A 146 -11.32 14.46 8.64
N VAL A 147 -11.56 13.16 8.56
CA VAL A 147 -10.72 12.14 9.22
C VAL A 147 -9.31 12.13 8.63
N TYR A 148 -9.20 12.23 7.31
CA TYR A 148 -7.91 12.39 6.65
C TYR A 148 -7.18 13.64 7.11
N LYS A 149 -7.87 14.77 7.14
CA LYS A 149 -7.28 16.05 7.56
C LYS A 149 -6.82 16.04 9.01
N LEU A 150 -7.54 15.36 9.89
CA LEU A 150 -7.21 15.28 11.31
C LEU A 150 -6.02 14.36 11.60
N PHE A 151 -5.90 13.24 10.91
CA PHE A 151 -4.98 12.18 11.30
C PHE A 151 -3.87 11.88 10.30
N LEU A 152 -4.05 12.16 9.03
CA LEU A 152 -3.11 11.70 7.97
C LEU A 152 -2.51 12.83 7.15
N LYS A 153 -3.24 13.93 6.95
CA LYS A 153 -2.76 15.03 6.13
C LYS A 153 -1.66 15.81 6.84
N SER A 154 -0.58 16.03 6.11
CA SER A 154 0.54 16.86 6.57
C SER A 154 0.20 18.34 6.59
#